data_6e35edac15d8f3ae21f5b7bc1cfff237
#
_entry.id   6e35edac15d8f3ae21f5b7bc1cfff237
#
_cell.length_a   1.000
_cell.length_b   1.000
_cell.length_c   1.000
_cell.angle_alpha   90.00
_cell.angle_beta   90.00
_cell.angle_gamma   90.00
#
_symmetry.space_group_name_H-M   'P 1'
#
loop_
_entity.id
_entity.type
_entity.pdbx_description
1 polymer ?
#
loop_
_entity_poly.entity_id
_entity_poly.type
_entity_poly.pdbx_seq_one_letter_code
_entity_poly.pdbx_strand_id
1 'polypeptide(L)'
;MKLQPLTDAELERLNRVLGCFENKHPMNLEQLDGFLAALICCPQIVPPSEYLPVILGDDMVLEDTVNAHPVLQDFLSLIMRHWNVIAYTLHSGEVFLPLLLEDENGITPANDWATGFLRGMEFHKEQWSALLADEEHGGWLVPIFALAHEHNPDPAMRPYKEPVSAERREKLIVGAAAGVTGIYLYFEAQRLVEKELYGNESTFRRVTPKIGRNDPCPCGSGKKFKQCCGRTTLH
;
A
#
# COMPACT_ATOMS: atom_id res chain seq x y z
N MET A 1 -1.26 -20.62 6.87
CA MET A 1 -0.13 -20.13 7.70
C MET A 1 -0.62 -18.86 8.36
N LYS A 2 -0.74 -18.80 9.71
CA LYS A 2 -1.14 -17.56 10.37
C LYS A 2 -0.03 -16.54 10.17
N LEU A 3 -0.36 -15.40 9.54
CA LEU A 3 0.54 -14.26 9.46
C LEU A 3 0.75 -13.72 10.87
N GLN A 4 2.00 -13.52 11.26
CA GLN A 4 2.33 -12.95 12.57
C GLN A 4 2.49 -11.43 12.41
N PRO A 5 1.74 -10.63 13.17
CA PRO A 5 1.98 -9.19 13.26
C PRO A 5 3.42 -8.88 13.64
N LEU A 6 3.87 -7.67 13.36
CA LEU A 6 5.16 -7.19 13.88
C LEU A 6 5.10 -7.10 15.40
N THR A 7 6.20 -7.48 16.06
CA THR A 7 6.39 -7.26 17.49
C THR A 7 6.72 -5.79 17.76
N ASP A 8 6.55 -5.32 19.00
CA ASP A 8 6.88 -3.95 19.39
C ASP A 8 8.33 -3.58 19.03
N ALA A 9 9.28 -4.49 19.26
CA ALA A 9 10.69 -4.29 18.91
C ALA A 9 10.92 -4.16 17.38
N GLU A 10 10.11 -4.84 16.58
CA GLU A 10 10.14 -4.72 15.11
C GLU A 10 9.48 -3.44 14.62
N LEU A 11 8.39 -3.01 15.26
CA LEU A 11 7.75 -1.72 15.01
C LEU A 11 8.69 -0.55 15.36
N GLU A 12 9.37 -0.60 16.51
CA GLU A 12 10.37 0.39 16.88
C GLU A 12 11.54 0.44 15.88
N ARG A 13 11.98 -0.74 15.40
CA ARG A 13 13.04 -0.82 14.39
C ARG A 13 12.57 -0.21 13.07
N LEU A 14 11.36 -0.53 12.63
CA LEU A 14 10.75 0.03 11.44
C LEU A 14 10.65 1.56 11.53
N ASN A 15 10.14 2.07 12.65
CA ASN A 15 10.00 3.52 12.89
C ASN A 15 11.35 4.24 12.88
N ARG A 16 12.39 3.62 13.48
CA ARG A 16 13.75 4.21 13.47
C ARG A 16 14.30 4.32 12.05
N VAL A 17 14.10 3.31 11.23
CA VAL A 17 14.60 3.32 9.85
C VAL A 17 13.84 4.33 9.00
N LEU A 18 12.51 4.48 9.19
CA LEU A 18 11.69 5.52 8.54
C LEU A 18 12.27 6.92 8.81
N GLY A 19 12.70 7.20 10.04
CA GLY A 19 13.31 8.47 10.42
C GLY A 19 14.71 8.73 9.86
N CYS A 20 15.36 7.72 9.26
CA CYS A 20 16.68 7.86 8.64
C CYS A 20 16.65 8.29 7.18
N PHE A 21 15.51 8.25 6.52
CA PHE A 21 15.42 8.63 5.12
C PHE A 21 15.35 10.15 4.94
N GLU A 22 16.16 10.67 4.03
CA GLU A 22 16.10 12.05 3.58
C GLU A 22 14.92 12.23 2.60
N ASN A 23 13.71 12.28 3.15
CA ASN A 23 12.50 12.49 2.38
C ASN A 23 11.94 13.90 2.67
N LYS A 24 11.44 14.59 1.64
CA LYS A 24 10.77 15.90 1.80
C LYS A 24 9.52 15.82 2.68
N HIS A 25 8.88 14.66 2.66
CA HIS A 25 7.67 14.36 3.41
C HIS A 25 7.82 13.00 4.09
N PRO A 26 8.68 12.87 5.12
CA PRO A 26 8.91 11.60 5.79
C PRO A 26 7.61 11.09 6.41
N MET A 27 7.42 9.78 6.37
CA MET A 27 6.33 9.12 7.08
C MET A 27 6.80 8.66 8.45
N ASN A 28 5.94 8.80 9.45
CA ASN A 28 6.06 8.06 10.70
C ASN A 28 5.34 6.70 10.57
N LEU A 29 5.35 5.92 11.64
CA LEU A 29 4.80 4.56 11.64
C LEU A 29 3.28 4.55 11.44
N GLU A 30 2.53 5.49 12.05
CA GLU A 30 1.09 5.62 11.85
C GLU A 30 0.75 6.00 10.40
N GLN A 31 1.48 6.97 9.84
CA GLN A 31 1.31 7.37 8.44
C GLN A 31 1.60 6.21 7.49
N LEU A 32 2.63 5.41 7.78
CA LEU A 32 2.93 4.23 6.98
C LEU A 32 1.77 3.22 7.02
N ASP A 33 1.21 2.93 8.20
CA ASP A 33 0.09 2.00 8.35
C ASP A 33 -1.14 2.47 7.56
N GLY A 34 -1.52 3.74 7.72
CA GLY A 34 -2.62 4.34 6.97
C GLY A 34 -2.38 4.33 5.45
N PHE A 35 -1.16 4.64 5.02
CA PHE A 35 -0.76 4.60 3.62
C PHE A 35 -0.87 3.20 3.02
N LEU A 36 -0.36 2.18 3.71
CA LEU A 36 -0.46 0.79 3.27
C LEU A 36 -1.92 0.33 3.24
N ALA A 37 -2.74 0.70 4.23
CA ALA A 37 -4.16 0.37 4.24
C ALA A 37 -4.89 0.94 3.01
N ALA A 38 -4.61 2.20 2.62
CA ALA A 38 -5.17 2.80 1.42
C ALA A 38 -4.73 2.08 0.13
N LEU A 39 -3.44 1.74 0.01
CA LEU A 39 -2.93 1.00 -1.15
C LEU A 39 -3.56 -0.38 -1.29
N ILE A 40 -3.79 -1.08 -0.17
CA ILE A 40 -4.44 -2.40 -0.16
C ILE A 40 -5.92 -2.29 -0.55
N CYS A 41 -6.58 -1.21 -0.15
CA CYS A 41 -7.95 -0.92 -0.56
C CYS A 41 -8.05 -0.52 -2.05
N CYS A 42 -6.98 -0.01 -2.65
CA CYS A 42 -7.00 0.49 -4.03
C CYS A 42 -7.67 -0.48 -5.01
N PRO A 43 -8.46 0.03 -5.96
CA PRO A 43 -9.13 -0.81 -6.96
C PRO A 43 -8.15 -1.54 -7.88
N GLN A 44 -7.00 -0.94 -8.14
CA GLN A 44 -5.92 -1.51 -8.94
C GLN A 44 -4.66 -1.64 -8.10
N ILE A 45 -3.86 -2.66 -8.39
CA ILE A 45 -2.60 -2.90 -7.68
C ILE A 45 -1.62 -1.78 -8.02
N VAL A 46 -1.13 -1.10 -6.98
CA VAL A 46 -0.03 -0.15 -7.10
C VAL A 46 1.28 -0.92 -6.96
N PRO A 47 2.16 -0.92 -7.99
CA PRO A 47 3.40 -1.67 -7.92
C PRO A 47 4.41 -1.02 -6.94
N PRO A 48 5.31 -1.81 -6.33
CA PRO A 48 6.33 -1.30 -5.42
C PRO A 48 7.20 -0.18 -6.01
N SER A 49 7.44 -0.21 -7.31
CA SER A 49 8.20 0.85 -8.01
C SER A 49 7.54 2.22 -7.96
N GLU A 50 6.23 2.30 -7.72
CA GLU A 50 5.50 3.56 -7.61
C GLU A 50 5.36 4.03 -6.16
N TYR A 51 5.06 3.13 -5.20
CA TYR A 51 4.82 3.55 -3.82
C TYR A 51 6.07 3.58 -2.93
N LEU A 52 7.11 2.77 -3.21
CA LEU A 52 8.31 2.80 -2.40
C LEU A 52 9.05 4.14 -2.44
N PRO A 53 9.17 4.85 -3.57
CA PRO A 53 9.74 6.21 -3.59
C PRO A 53 8.99 7.18 -2.67
N VAL A 54 7.66 7.04 -2.51
CA VAL A 54 6.87 7.87 -1.60
C VAL A 54 7.24 7.64 -0.14
N ILE A 55 7.63 6.41 0.22
CA ILE A 55 8.07 6.05 1.58
C ILE A 55 9.52 6.44 1.80
N LEU A 56 10.41 6.12 0.84
CA LEU A 56 11.86 6.19 0.98
C LEU A 56 12.45 7.55 0.55
N GLY A 57 11.74 8.30 -0.29
CA GLY A 57 12.21 9.50 -0.98
C GLY A 57 12.61 9.23 -2.44
N ASP A 58 12.45 10.25 -3.27
CA ASP A 58 12.59 10.15 -4.73
C ASP A 58 14.02 9.83 -5.21
N ASP A 59 15.02 10.14 -4.39
CA ASP A 59 16.45 10.01 -4.76
C ASP A 59 17.00 8.57 -4.57
N MET A 60 16.18 7.64 -4.04
CA MET A 60 16.62 6.26 -3.84
C MET A 60 16.50 5.41 -5.11
N VAL A 61 17.63 5.06 -5.70
CA VAL A 61 17.71 4.06 -6.77
C VAL A 61 17.58 2.66 -6.15
N LEU A 62 16.37 2.10 -6.22
CA LEU A 62 16.00 0.87 -5.50
C LEU A 62 16.82 -0.36 -5.94
N GLU A 63 17.15 -0.51 -7.25
CA GLU A 63 17.75 -1.74 -7.76
C GLU A 63 19.18 -1.99 -7.26
N ASP A 64 20.00 -0.95 -7.18
CA ASP A 64 21.40 -1.09 -6.73
C ASP A 64 21.54 -1.05 -5.21
N THR A 65 20.64 -0.33 -4.53
CA THR A 65 20.71 -0.07 -3.09
C THR A 65 20.12 -1.23 -2.27
N VAL A 66 19.05 -1.87 -2.73
CA VAL A 66 18.41 -2.99 -2.01
C VAL A 66 19.33 -4.20 -1.91
N ASN A 67 20.06 -4.51 -2.96
CA ASN A 67 20.96 -5.67 -2.97
C ASN A 67 22.25 -5.43 -2.16
N ALA A 68 22.60 -4.17 -1.91
CA ALA A 68 23.84 -3.80 -1.23
C ALA A 68 23.69 -3.52 0.27
N HIS A 69 22.47 -3.29 0.78
CA HIS A 69 22.24 -2.82 2.16
C HIS A 69 21.34 -3.77 2.98
N PRO A 70 21.91 -4.55 3.94
CA PRO A 70 21.12 -5.44 4.80
C PRO A 70 20.01 -4.74 5.59
N VAL A 71 20.22 -3.48 6.01
CA VAL A 71 19.22 -2.67 6.72
C VAL A 71 18.00 -2.39 5.85
N LEU A 72 18.19 -2.10 4.57
CA LEU A 72 17.09 -1.85 3.65
C LEU A 72 16.32 -3.14 3.33
N GLN A 73 17.01 -4.27 3.19
CA GLN A 73 16.35 -5.57 3.01
C GLN A 73 15.48 -5.93 4.22
N ASP A 74 16.00 -5.74 5.44
CA ASP A 74 15.24 -5.95 6.67
C ASP A 74 14.02 -5.02 6.73
N PHE A 75 14.21 -3.73 6.45
CA PHE A 75 13.15 -2.74 6.39
C PHE A 75 12.04 -3.13 5.41
N LEU A 76 12.38 -3.49 4.18
CA LEU A 76 11.39 -3.93 3.18
C LEU A 76 10.70 -5.23 3.60
N SER A 77 11.42 -6.15 4.26
CA SER A 77 10.83 -7.37 4.81
C SER A 77 9.80 -7.07 5.88
N LEU A 78 10.06 -6.09 6.77
CA LEU A 78 9.10 -5.65 7.79
C LEU A 78 7.87 -4.99 7.17
N ILE A 79 8.06 -4.09 6.19
CA ILE A 79 6.95 -3.48 5.45
C ILE A 79 6.08 -4.55 4.78
N MET A 80 6.68 -5.49 4.05
CA MET A 80 5.93 -6.53 3.36
C MET A 80 5.20 -7.47 4.32
N ARG A 81 5.78 -7.74 5.49
CA ARG A 81 5.09 -8.55 6.51
C ARG A 81 3.90 -7.78 7.10
N HIS A 82 4.06 -6.49 7.36
CA HIS A 82 2.98 -5.62 7.84
C HIS A 82 1.86 -5.49 6.79
N TRP A 83 2.22 -5.22 5.54
CA TRP A 83 1.31 -5.26 4.40
C TRP A 83 0.47 -6.54 4.35
N ASN A 84 1.14 -7.69 4.45
CA ASN A 84 0.47 -8.98 4.38
C ASN A 84 -0.51 -9.20 5.55
N VAL A 85 -0.21 -8.67 6.73
CA VAL A 85 -1.12 -8.73 7.89
C VAL A 85 -2.37 -7.91 7.61
N ILE A 86 -2.23 -6.65 7.16
CA ILE A 86 -3.36 -5.78 6.82
C ILE A 86 -4.21 -6.42 5.71
N ALA A 87 -3.57 -6.86 4.62
CA ALA A 87 -4.25 -7.47 3.49
C ALA A 87 -5.01 -8.75 3.89
N TYR A 88 -4.41 -9.59 4.72
CA TYR A 88 -5.07 -10.78 5.24
C TYR A 88 -6.29 -10.45 6.10
N THR A 89 -6.14 -9.49 7.03
CA THR A 89 -7.23 -9.05 7.92
C THR A 89 -8.42 -8.55 7.11
N LEU A 90 -8.19 -7.69 6.11
CA LEU A 90 -9.25 -7.16 5.26
C LEU A 90 -9.89 -8.24 4.39
N HIS A 91 -9.08 -9.14 3.81
CA HIS A 91 -9.57 -10.21 2.94
C HIS A 91 -10.33 -11.31 3.71
N SER A 92 -9.94 -11.61 4.94
CA SER A 92 -10.61 -12.63 5.77
C SER A 92 -11.91 -12.14 6.42
N GLY A 93 -12.22 -10.84 6.31
CA GLY A 93 -13.36 -10.21 6.98
C GLY A 93 -13.15 -10.06 8.48
N GLU A 94 -11.91 -10.17 8.96
CA GLU A 94 -11.58 -9.85 10.35
C GLU A 94 -11.64 -8.34 10.58
N VAL A 95 -11.80 -7.92 11.84
CA VAL A 95 -11.86 -6.50 12.19
C VAL A 95 -10.50 -5.86 11.94
N PHE A 96 -10.47 -4.90 11.01
CA PHE A 96 -9.28 -4.08 10.80
C PHE A 96 -9.11 -3.11 11.97
N LEU A 97 -7.93 -3.10 12.57
CA LEU A 97 -7.55 -2.13 13.60
C LEU A 97 -6.35 -1.33 13.09
N PRO A 98 -6.47 0.00 12.95
CA PRO A 98 -5.35 0.84 12.56
C PRO A 98 -4.25 0.80 13.65
N LEU A 99 -2.99 0.89 13.23
CA LEU A 99 -1.87 1.05 14.15
C LEU A 99 -1.83 2.50 14.62
N LEU A 100 -2.19 2.73 15.87
CA LEU A 100 -2.26 4.05 16.47
C LEU A 100 -1.34 4.12 17.69
N LEU A 101 -0.74 5.28 17.90
CA LEU A 101 0.16 5.55 19.00
C LEU A 101 -0.50 6.57 19.95
N GLU A 102 -0.25 6.40 21.24
CA GLU A 102 -0.64 7.38 22.25
C GLU A 102 0.39 8.52 22.30
N ASP A 103 -0.09 9.73 22.49
CA ASP A 103 0.74 10.88 22.76
C ASP A 103 1.22 10.89 24.24
N GLU A 104 2.00 11.90 24.63
CA GLU A 104 2.52 12.06 25.99
C GLU A 104 1.40 12.21 27.06
N ASN A 105 0.18 12.49 26.65
CA ASN A 105 -1.00 12.63 27.53
C ASN A 105 -1.87 11.37 27.54
N GLY A 106 -1.47 10.28 26.87
CA GLY A 106 -2.24 9.06 26.74
C GLY A 106 -3.46 9.20 25.79
N ILE A 107 -3.40 10.18 24.88
CA ILE A 107 -4.43 10.39 23.84
C ILE A 107 -3.94 9.76 22.55
N THR A 108 -4.82 9.08 21.85
CA THR A 108 -4.58 8.55 20.50
C THR A 108 -5.13 9.53 19.47
N PRO A 109 -4.30 10.37 18.82
CA PRO A 109 -4.79 11.41 17.89
C PRO A 109 -5.36 10.83 16.61
N ALA A 110 -4.72 9.81 16.04
CA ALA A 110 -5.03 9.16 14.76
C ALA A 110 -4.96 10.10 13.53
N ASN A 111 -4.52 11.35 13.70
CA ASN A 111 -4.39 12.32 12.61
C ASN A 111 -3.32 11.90 11.61
N ASP A 112 -2.20 11.36 12.11
CA ASP A 112 -1.10 10.88 11.28
C ASP A 112 -1.50 9.67 10.46
N TRP A 113 -2.20 8.71 11.06
CA TRP A 113 -2.74 7.57 10.35
C TRP A 113 -3.67 8.00 9.20
N ALA A 114 -4.59 8.90 9.49
CA ALA A 114 -5.53 9.43 8.50
C ALA A 114 -4.81 10.19 7.37
N THR A 115 -3.77 10.99 7.71
CA THR A 115 -2.93 11.67 6.73
C THR A 115 -2.20 10.68 5.82
N GLY A 116 -1.67 9.60 6.39
CA GLY A 116 -1.06 8.50 5.63
C GLY A 116 -2.04 7.86 4.66
N PHE A 117 -3.26 7.58 5.10
CA PHE A 117 -4.31 7.03 4.26
C PHE A 117 -4.61 7.95 3.06
N LEU A 118 -4.76 9.26 3.30
CA LEU A 118 -4.98 10.23 2.21
C LEU A 118 -3.82 10.26 1.21
N ARG A 119 -2.57 10.12 1.67
CA ARG A 119 -1.42 9.99 0.76
C ARG A 119 -1.51 8.75 -0.13
N GLY A 120 -2.02 7.64 0.40
CA GLY A 120 -2.28 6.43 -0.40
C GLY A 120 -3.39 6.62 -1.44
N MET A 121 -4.39 7.46 -1.14
CA MET A 121 -5.45 7.82 -2.09
C MET A 121 -4.98 8.68 -3.27
N GLU A 122 -3.77 9.24 -3.23
CA GLU A 122 -3.17 9.95 -4.37
C GLU A 122 -2.94 9.03 -5.58
N PHE A 123 -2.83 7.72 -5.33
CA PHE A 123 -2.87 6.72 -6.39
C PHE A 123 -4.31 6.47 -6.82
N HIS A 124 -4.54 6.39 -8.13
CA HIS A 124 -5.86 6.12 -8.72
C HIS A 124 -6.96 7.10 -8.28
N LYS A 125 -6.66 8.40 -8.29
CA LYS A 125 -7.55 9.49 -7.84
C LYS A 125 -8.97 9.45 -8.40
N GLU A 126 -9.14 9.02 -9.64
CA GLU A 126 -10.44 8.96 -10.29
C GLU A 126 -11.38 7.98 -9.59
N GLN A 127 -10.88 6.81 -9.23
CA GLN A 127 -11.66 5.79 -8.54
C GLN A 127 -12.00 6.21 -7.10
N TRP A 128 -11.06 6.83 -6.40
CA TRP A 128 -11.32 7.40 -5.08
C TRP A 128 -12.34 8.54 -5.14
N SER A 129 -12.29 9.37 -6.18
CA SER A 129 -13.26 10.44 -6.39
C SER A 129 -14.65 9.87 -6.71
N ALA A 130 -14.73 8.76 -7.43
CA ALA A 130 -15.97 8.06 -7.69
C ALA A 130 -16.59 7.50 -6.40
N LEU A 131 -15.79 6.89 -5.53
CA LEU A 131 -16.24 6.45 -4.21
C LEU A 131 -16.72 7.63 -3.35
N LEU A 132 -15.98 8.73 -3.34
CA LEU A 132 -16.35 9.92 -2.54
C LEU A 132 -17.69 10.51 -3.00
N ALA A 133 -18.00 10.43 -4.31
CA ALA A 133 -19.24 10.91 -4.90
C ALA A 133 -20.40 9.90 -4.77
N ASP A 134 -20.15 8.68 -4.33
CA ASP A 134 -21.17 7.66 -4.13
C ASP A 134 -22.03 8.00 -2.92
N GLU A 135 -23.36 8.13 -3.13
CA GLU A 135 -24.31 8.54 -2.10
C GLU A 135 -24.45 7.52 -0.95
N GLU A 136 -24.23 6.23 -1.23
CA GLU A 136 -24.37 5.14 -0.27
C GLU A 136 -23.04 4.88 0.47
N HIS A 137 -21.91 4.95 -0.22
CA HIS A 137 -20.63 4.46 0.28
C HIS A 137 -19.62 5.56 0.59
N GLY A 138 -19.76 6.77 0.03
CA GLY A 138 -18.82 7.88 0.24
C GLY A 138 -18.68 8.29 1.70
N GLY A 139 -19.72 8.04 2.52
CA GLY A 139 -19.71 8.28 3.95
C GLY A 139 -18.62 7.55 4.73
N TRP A 140 -18.07 6.45 4.21
CA TRP A 140 -16.96 5.71 4.83
C TRP A 140 -15.65 6.49 4.90
N LEU A 141 -15.46 7.45 4.00
CA LEU A 141 -14.27 8.32 3.98
C LEU A 141 -14.38 9.48 4.98
N VAL A 142 -15.58 9.85 5.42
CA VAL A 142 -15.81 11.03 6.27
C VAL A 142 -14.99 11.02 7.56
N PRO A 143 -14.92 9.93 8.35
CA PRO A 143 -14.09 9.90 9.56
C PRO A 143 -12.61 10.08 9.27
N ILE A 144 -12.11 9.53 8.16
CA ILE A 144 -10.71 9.62 7.74
C ILE A 144 -10.38 11.08 7.38
N PHE A 145 -11.21 11.72 6.54
CA PHE A 145 -11.06 13.14 6.22
C PHE A 145 -11.15 14.04 7.46
N ALA A 146 -12.07 13.72 8.38
CA ALA A 146 -12.23 14.49 9.60
C ALA A 146 -10.99 14.45 10.50
N LEU A 147 -10.37 13.28 10.65
CA LEU A 147 -9.11 13.11 11.38
C LEU A 147 -7.95 13.80 10.65
N ALA A 148 -7.79 13.59 9.36
CA ALA A 148 -6.67 14.13 8.59
C ALA A 148 -6.68 15.67 8.54
N HIS A 149 -7.86 16.30 8.50
CA HIS A 149 -8.00 17.75 8.37
C HIS A 149 -8.32 18.46 9.68
N GLU A 150 -8.33 17.79 10.82
CA GLU A 150 -8.63 18.38 12.12
C GLU A 150 -7.80 19.64 12.40
N HIS A 151 -6.50 19.59 12.09
CA HIS A 151 -5.55 20.67 12.32
C HIS A 151 -5.13 21.38 11.04
N ASN A 152 -5.97 21.37 9.99
CA ASN A 152 -5.64 22.02 8.73
C ASN A 152 -5.29 23.48 8.97
N PRO A 153 -4.19 24.02 8.39
CA PRO A 153 -3.80 25.42 8.52
C PRO A 153 -4.90 26.39 8.10
N ASP A 154 -5.65 26.06 7.03
CA ASP A 154 -6.83 26.80 6.63
C ASP A 154 -8.05 26.41 7.49
N PRO A 155 -8.57 27.34 8.32
CA PRO A 155 -9.76 27.05 9.13
C PRO A 155 -11.01 26.66 8.33
N ALA A 156 -11.11 27.09 7.07
CA ALA A 156 -12.24 26.75 6.20
C ALA A 156 -12.24 25.26 5.81
N MET A 157 -11.07 24.62 5.85
CA MET A 157 -10.90 23.20 5.54
C MET A 157 -11.05 22.30 6.77
N ARG A 158 -11.18 22.87 7.97
CA ARG A 158 -11.35 22.09 9.20
C ARG A 158 -12.77 21.54 9.29
N PRO A 159 -12.95 20.24 9.59
CA PRO A 159 -14.28 19.64 9.72
C PRO A 159 -15.05 20.16 10.94
N TYR A 160 -14.32 20.65 11.95
CA TYR A 160 -14.89 21.16 13.19
C TYR A 160 -14.26 22.51 13.56
N LYS A 161 -15.11 23.42 14.08
CA LYS A 161 -14.67 24.73 14.57
C LYS A 161 -14.02 24.63 15.96
N GLU A 162 -14.47 23.66 16.75
CA GLU A 162 -14.00 23.40 18.12
C GLU A 162 -13.09 22.17 18.13
N PRO A 163 -12.18 22.05 19.09
CA PRO A 163 -11.34 20.86 19.25
C PRO A 163 -12.20 19.59 19.37
N VAL A 164 -11.74 18.51 18.76
CA VAL A 164 -12.43 17.23 18.83
C VAL A 164 -12.34 16.67 20.23
N SER A 165 -13.51 16.42 20.86
CA SER A 165 -13.58 15.78 22.19
C SER A 165 -13.12 14.32 22.12
N ALA A 166 -12.66 13.77 23.26
CA ALA A 166 -12.22 12.38 23.36
C ALA A 166 -13.29 11.39 22.85
N GLU A 167 -14.55 11.58 23.25
CA GLU A 167 -15.68 10.75 22.80
C GLU A 167 -15.89 10.81 21.28
N ARG A 168 -15.79 12.02 20.71
CA ARG A 168 -15.93 12.19 19.25
C ARG A 168 -14.75 11.56 18.52
N ARG A 169 -13.55 11.69 19.04
CA ARG A 169 -12.34 11.09 18.48
C ARG A 169 -12.45 9.57 18.42
N GLU A 170 -12.89 8.94 19.51
CA GLU A 170 -13.14 7.50 19.56
C GLU A 170 -14.14 7.07 18.46
N LYS A 171 -15.25 7.81 18.30
CA LYS A 171 -16.22 7.54 17.22
C LYS A 171 -15.63 7.69 15.83
N LEU A 172 -14.74 8.67 15.63
CA LEU A 172 -14.04 8.85 14.35
C LEU A 172 -13.05 7.70 14.07
N ILE A 173 -12.31 7.26 15.08
CA ILE A 173 -11.37 6.12 14.94
C ILE A 173 -12.12 4.83 14.60
N VAL A 174 -13.19 4.53 15.33
CA VAL A 174 -14.05 3.36 15.06
C VAL A 174 -14.68 3.47 13.67
N GLY A 175 -15.17 4.66 13.32
CA GLY A 175 -15.73 4.92 12.00
C GLY A 175 -14.72 4.77 10.87
N ALA A 176 -13.46 5.20 11.07
CA ALA A 176 -12.38 5.02 10.10
C ALA A 176 -12.03 3.55 9.91
N ALA A 177 -11.89 2.78 11.01
CA ALA A 177 -11.63 1.35 10.96
C ALA A 177 -12.73 0.57 10.20
N ALA A 178 -13.99 0.86 10.50
CA ALA A 178 -15.13 0.27 9.80
C ALA A 178 -15.18 0.72 8.33
N GLY A 179 -14.88 2.01 8.07
CA GLY A 179 -14.82 2.59 6.73
C GLY A 179 -13.80 1.89 5.85
N VAL A 180 -12.59 1.62 6.36
CA VAL A 180 -11.54 0.89 5.61
C VAL A 180 -12.04 -0.49 5.19
N THR A 181 -12.72 -1.22 6.08
CA THR A 181 -13.27 -2.53 5.73
C THR A 181 -14.34 -2.41 4.63
N GLY A 182 -15.24 -1.43 4.74
CA GLY A 182 -16.25 -1.16 3.71
C GLY A 182 -15.64 -0.79 2.36
N ILE A 183 -14.64 0.11 2.36
CA ILE A 183 -13.91 0.54 1.16
C ILE A 183 -13.21 -0.64 0.49
N TYR A 184 -12.55 -1.50 1.28
CA TYR A 184 -11.90 -2.71 0.77
C TYR A 184 -12.88 -3.61 0.02
N LEU A 185 -14.04 -3.91 0.63
CA LEU A 185 -15.07 -4.75 0.03
C LEU A 185 -15.69 -4.11 -1.22
N TYR A 186 -15.91 -2.81 -1.21
CA TYR A 186 -16.41 -2.06 -2.36
C TYR A 186 -15.50 -2.21 -3.57
N PHE A 187 -14.20 -1.98 -3.40
CA PHE A 187 -13.25 -2.13 -4.49
C PHE A 187 -12.92 -3.59 -4.81
N GLU A 188 -13.01 -4.50 -3.84
CA GLU A 188 -12.86 -5.94 -4.10
C GLU A 188 -13.96 -6.44 -5.05
N ALA A 189 -15.20 -6.01 -4.86
CA ALA A 189 -16.28 -6.34 -5.76
C ALA A 189 -16.01 -5.85 -7.19
N GLN A 190 -15.47 -4.63 -7.36
CA GLN A 190 -15.07 -4.11 -8.67
C GLN A 190 -13.93 -4.93 -9.30
N ARG A 191 -12.89 -5.26 -8.53
CA ARG A 191 -11.77 -6.11 -9.00
C ARG A 191 -12.25 -7.48 -9.48
N LEU A 192 -13.23 -8.08 -8.82
CA LEU A 192 -13.81 -9.36 -9.23
C LEU A 192 -14.56 -9.25 -10.54
N VAL A 193 -15.38 -8.19 -10.71
CA VAL A 193 -16.10 -7.94 -11.97
C VAL A 193 -15.13 -7.70 -13.12
N GLU A 194 -14.11 -6.88 -12.93
CA GLU A 194 -13.08 -6.65 -13.96
C GLU A 194 -12.35 -7.95 -14.34
N LYS A 195 -12.01 -8.77 -13.36
CA LYS A 195 -11.37 -10.07 -13.59
C LYS A 195 -12.27 -11.02 -14.37
N GLU A 196 -13.56 -11.03 -14.11
CA GLU A 196 -14.52 -11.85 -14.87
C GLU A 196 -14.71 -11.34 -16.30
N LEU A 197 -14.77 -10.03 -16.50
CA LEU A 197 -14.98 -9.41 -17.82
C LEU A 197 -13.72 -9.46 -18.68
N TYR A 198 -12.55 -9.22 -18.11
CA TYR A 198 -11.30 -9.07 -18.85
C TYR A 198 -10.26 -10.15 -18.57
N GLY A 199 -10.46 -11.00 -17.55
CA GLY A 199 -9.52 -12.03 -17.13
C GLY A 199 -9.25 -13.14 -18.15
N ASN A 200 -10.09 -13.28 -19.16
CA ASN A 200 -9.86 -14.19 -20.28
C ASN A 200 -8.95 -13.62 -21.38
N GLU A 201 -8.66 -12.31 -21.39
CA GLU A 201 -7.79 -11.70 -22.40
C GLU A 201 -6.32 -11.64 -22.01
N SER A 202 -5.98 -11.85 -20.74
CA SER A 202 -4.59 -11.69 -20.23
C SER A 202 -3.71 -12.93 -20.33
N THR A 203 -4.13 -14.00 -20.98
CA THR A 203 -3.16 -14.97 -21.49
C THR A 203 -2.46 -14.34 -22.70
N PHE A 204 -1.31 -13.72 -22.48
CA PHE A 204 -0.35 -13.41 -23.54
C PHE A 204 -0.06 -14.69 -24.31
N ARG A 205 -0.87 -14.96 -25.32
CA ARG A 205 -0.60 -16.01 -26.29
C ARG A 205 0.63 -15.54 -27.05
N ARG A 206 1.78 -16.09 -26.72
CA ARG A 206 3.00 -15.81 -27.49
C ARG A 206 2.69 -16.09 -28.95
N VAL A 207 2.84 -15.09 -29.79
CA VAL A 207 2.61 -15.18 -31.24
C VAL A 207 3.61 -16.18 -31.87
N THR A 208 4.74 -16.43 -31.21
CA THR A 208 5.76 -17.38 -31.63
C THR A 208 5.84 -18.55 -30.64
N PRO A 209 5.86 -19.81 -31.13
CA PRO A 209 6.04 -20.97 -30.28
C PRO A 209 7.34 -20.89 -29.49
N LYS A 210 7.30 -21.37 -28.23
CA LYS A 210 8.48 -21.42 -27.36
C LYS A 210 9.53 -22.32 -27.98
N ILE A 211 10.68 -21.76 -28.35
CA ILE A 211 11.79 -22.54 -28.88
C ILE A 211 12.40 -23.33 -27.72
N GLY A 212 12.37 -24.66 -27.83
CA GLY A 212 12.98 -25.54 -26.85
C GLY A 212 14.52 -25.44 -26.90
N ARG A 213 15.19 -25.73 -25.80
CA ARG A 213 16.67 -25.71 -25.74
C ARG A 213 17.33 -26.60 -26.77
N ASN A 214 16.65 -27.70 -27.18
CA ASN A 214 17.16 -28.68 -28.15
C ASN A 214 16.68 -28.47 -29.58
N ASP A 215 15.78 -27.48 -29.81
CA ASP A 215 15.23 -27.21 -31.14
C ASP A 215 16.29 -26.55 -32.04
N PRO A 216 16.14 -26.62 -33.36
CA PRO A 216 16.98 -25.91 -34.30
C PRO A 216 16.96 -24.40 -34.01
N CYS A 217 18.11 -23.76 -34.04
CA CYS A 217 18.20 -22.33 -33.78
C CYS A 217 17.52 -21.50 -34.89
N PRO A 218 16.62 -20.58 -34.56
CA PRO A 218 15.89 -19.77 -35.56
C PRO A 218 16.78 -18.83 -36.37
N CYS A 219 18.05 -18.65 -35.99
CA CYS A 219 19.01 -17.86 -36.76
C CYS A 219 19.52 -18.58 -38.02
N GLY A 220 19.09 -19.80 -38.32
CA GLY A 220 19.48 -20.55 -39.48
C GLY A 220 20.87 -21.23 -39.40
N SER A 221 21.51 -21.23 -38.25
CA SER A 221 22.88 -21.77 -38.05
C SER A 221 22.96 -23.30 -38.10
N GLY A 222 21.85 -24.01 -38.17
CA GLY A 222 21.78 -25.47 -38.09
C GLY A 222 22.13 -26.08 -36.74
N LYS A 223 22.48 -25.26 -35.73
CA LYS A 223 22.83 -25.69 -34.38
C LYS A 223 21.57 -25.71 -33.49
N LYS A 224 21.59 -26.49 -32.40
CA LYS A 224 20.55 -26.45 -31.37
C LYS A 224 20.55 -25.06 -30.68
N PHE A 225 19.35 -24.57 -30.30
CA PHE A 225 19.20 -23.23 -29.68
C PHE A 225 20.14 -23.01 -28.50
N LYS A 226 20.28 -24.00 -27.57
CA LYS A 226 21.22 -23.95 -26.44
C LYS A 226 22.70 -23.82 -26.81
N GLN A 227 23.05 -24.17 -28.03
CA GLN A 227 24.43 -24.12 -28.53
C GLN A 227 24.70 -22.94 -29.44
N CYS A 228 23.69 -22.08 -29.66
CA CYS A 228 23.76 -20.90 -30.51
C CYS A 228 23.20 -19.66 -29.77
N CYS A 229 22.05 -19.14 -30.17
CA CYS A 229 21.47 -17.91 -29.59
C CYS A 229 20.97 -18.06 -28.15
N GLY A 230 20.70 -19.28 -27.69
CA GLY A 230 20.35 -19.58 -26.30
C GLY A 230 21.53 -19.96 -25.40
N ARG A 231 22.77 -19.68 -25.80
CA ARG A 231 23.96 -19.94 -25.00
C ARG A 231 24.14 -18.81 -23.99
N THR A 232 23.78 -19.07 -22.73
CA THR A 232 24.10 -18.14 -21.62
C THR A 232 25.60 -18.24 -21.36
N THR A 233 26.36 -17.22 -21.70
CA THR A 233 27.74 -17.02 -21.21
C THR A 233 27.60 -16.52 -19.76
N LEU A 234 27.87 -17.40 -18.80
CA LEU A 234 28.15 -16.98 -17.44
C LEU A 234 29.50 -16.28 -17.44
N HIS A 235 29.51 -14.98 -17.18
CA HIS A 235 30.70 -14.22 -16.77
C HIS A 235 30.65 -13.99 -15.29
#